data_b1810a2ef0513ac9f46b10c4f245db7d
#
_entry.id   b1810a2ef0513ac9f46b10c4f245db7d
#
_cell.length_a   1.000
_cell.length_b   1.000
_cell.length_c   1.000
_cell.angle_alpha   90.00
_cell.angle_beta   90.00
_cell.angle_gamma   90.00
#
_symmetry.space_group_name_H-M   'P 1'
#
loop_
_entity.id
_entity.type
_entity.pdbx_description
1 polymer ?
#
loop_
_entity_poly.entity_id
_entity_poly.type
_entity_poly.pdbx_seq_one_letter_code
_entity_poly.pdbx_strand_id
1 'polypeptide(L)'
;MKTLFDPVQAGSLKLANRIVMAPLTRNRAPGAVPTPLMQTYYRQRASAGLIITEATAISHQGQGYADVPGIWSAEQVAAWKKITDAVHADGGKIVVQLWHVGRVSHTDLQPGNQAPVAPSAIAAKTKTVLIRDGKAAFVETSAPRALRQDELPGIVDDYRHAARCAIEAGFDGVEVHGANGYLLDQFLRSGSNLRDDAYGGPIENRARLLIEVMRAVTQEIGAGRTGLRLSPVTPANDASDPDPQPLFNHVVQALGPMQLAYLHVIEGSTGAARDHVQGARPFDYPAMHKQYRAAGGAGAWMLNNGYDRDLAQASLALDADLVAFGRLFIANPDLPRRLREGAPFNIPDRSTFYGGTQAGYTDYPALAA
;
A
#
# COMPACT_ATOMS: atom_id res chain seq x y z
N MET A 1 -23.97 -15.31 -9.23
CA MET A 1 -22.52 -15.50 -8.94
C MET A 1 -21.85 -14.14 -9.07
N LYS A 2 -21.03 -13.73 -8.11
CA LYS A 2 -20.28 -12.44 -8.18
C LYS A 2 -19.31 -12.45 -9.37
N THR A 3 -19.23 -11.35 -10.11
CA THR A 3 -18.26 -11.18 -11.21
C THR A 3 -17.33 -9.99 -10.94
N LEU A 4 -16.18 -9.93 -11.64
CA LEU A 4 -15.27 -8.79 -11.60
C LEU A 4 -15.93 -7.46 -11.97
N PHE A 5 -17.02 -7.51 -12.72
CA PHE A 5 -17.66 -6.34 -13.33
C PHE A 5 -18.91 -5.87 -12.55
N ASP A 6 -19.28 -6.57 -11.50
CA ASP A 6 -20.42 -6.19 -10.65
C ASP A 6 -20.02 -5.06 -9.71
N PRO A 7 -20.92 -4.11 -9.44
CA PRO A 7 -20.67 -3.09 -8.43
C PRO A 7 -20.55 -3.71 -7.05
N VAL A 8 -19.86 -2.99 -6.15
CA VAL A 8 -19.68 -3.40 -4.76
C VAL A 8 -19.57 -2.20 -3.84
N GLN A 9 -20.06 -2.36 -2.61
CA GLN A 9 -19.88 -1.41 -1.53
C GLN A 9 -18.69 -1.87 -0.66
N ALA A 10 -17.68 -1.01 -0.49
CA ALA A 10 -16.56 -1.21 0.43
C ALA A 10 -16.54 -0.06 1.45
N GLY A 11 -17.06 -0.30 2.64
CA GLY A 11 -17.31 0.77 3.62
C GLY A 11 -18.20 1.87 3.05
N SER A 12 -17.70 3.10 2.97
CA SER A 12 -18.39 4.24 2.34
C SER A 12 -18.15 4.33 0.82
N LEU A 13 -17.26 3.51 0.26
CA LEU A 13 -16.87 3.57 -1.15
C LEU A 13 -17.85 2.76 -2.01
N LYS A 14 -18.54 3.43 -2.92
CA LYS A 14 -19.39 2.80 -3.95
C LYS A 14 -18.55 2.59 -5.20
N LEU A 15 -18.22 1.35 -5.52
CA LEU A 15 -17.33 0.96 -6.61
C LEU A 15 -18.12 0.39 -7.78
N ALA A 16 -17.82 0.84 -9.00
CA ALA A 16 -18.52 0.42 -10.21
C ALA A 16 -18.20 -1.02 -10.64
N ASN A 17 -17.07 -1.56 -10.19
CA ASN A 17 -16.63 -2.93 -10.43
C ASN A 17 -15.66 -3.38 -9.32
N ARG A 18 -15.22 -4.63 -9.34
CA ARG A 18 -14.37 -5.27 -8.31
C ARG A 18 -12.89 -5.31 -8.68
N ILE A 19 -12.50 -4.62 -9.75
CA ILE A 19 -11.13 -4.57 -10.26
C ILE A 19 -10.43 -3.37 -9.63
N VAL A 20 -9.40 -3.61 -8.83
CA VAL A 20 -8.66 -2.56 -8.13
C VAL A 20 -7.28 -2.40 -8.75
N MET A 21 -6.86 -1.16 -8.99
CA MET A 21 -5.47 -0.85 -9.29
C MET A 21 -4.68 -0.89 -7.99
N ALA A 22 -3.80 -1.88 -7.85
CA ALA A 22 -2.90 -1.99 -6.69
C ALA A 22 -1.91 -0.83 -6.64
N PRO A 23 -1.41 -0.46 -5.45
CA PRO A 23 -0.39 0.59 -5.31
C PRO A 23 0.92 0.17 -5.99
N LEU A 24 1.44 1.05 -6.83
CA LEU A 24 2.62 0.85 -7.67
C LEU A 24 3.51 2.07 -7.62
N THR A 25 4.64 2.01 -6.92
CA THR A 25 5.64 3.09 -6.89
C THR A 25 6.26 3.27 -8.26
N ARG A 26 6.23 4.50 -8.79
CA ARG A 26 6.70 4.84 -10.13
C ARG A 26 7.81 5.89 -10.16
N ASN A 27 8.14 6.53 -9.03
CA ASN A 27 9.22 7.50 -8.86
C ASN A 27 9.19 8.66 -9.88
N ARG A 28 8.10 9.39 -9.95
CA ARG A 28 7.90 10.54 -10.86
C ARG A 28 7.40 11.80 -10.16
N ALA A 29 7.69 11.92 -8.85
CA ALA A 29 7.32 13.06 -8.02
C ALA A 29 8.58 13.75 -7.45
N PRO A 30 9.39 14.46 -8.27
CA PRO A 30 10.58 15.16 -7.79
C PRO A 30 10.20 16.14 -6.68
N GLY A 31 11.03 16.23 -5.66
CA GLY A 31 10.74 17.03 -4.47
C GLY A 31 9.54 16.53 -3.64
N ALA A 32 9.12 15.30 -3.83
CA ALA A 32 7.94 14.68 -3.23
C ALA A 32 6.60 15.37 -3.59
N VAL A 33 6.56 16.16 -4.67
CA VAL A 33 5.36 16.86 -5.14
C VAL A 33 4.78 16.14 -6.36
N PRO A 34 3.50 15.74 -6.35
CA PRO A 34 2.84 15.12 -7.50
C PRO A 34 2.88 15.99 -8.75
N THR A 35 3.06 15.36 -9.91
CA THR A 35 3.28 16.06 -11.19
C THR A 35 2.05 15.98 -12.10
N PRO A 36 1.95 16.87 -13.13
CA PRO A 36 0.92 16.76 -14.17
C PRO A 36 0.98 15.43 -14.93
N LEU A 37 2.15 14.81 -15.03
CA LEU A 37 2.30 13.50 -15.65
C LEU A 37 1.60 12.41 -14.83
N MET A 38 1.65 12.49 -13.49
CA MET A 38 0.90 11.61 -12.59
C MET A 38 -0.61 11.82 -12.74
N GLN A 39 -1.06 13.06 -12.97
CA GLN A 39 -2.47 13.34 -13.25
C GLN A 39 -2.96 12.57 -14.48
N THR A 40 -2.22 12.63 -15.59
CA THR A 40 -2.53 11.86 -16.81
C THR A 40 -2.57 10.36 -16.52
N TYR A 41 -1.58 9.85 -15.80
CA TYR A 41 -1.45 8.43 -15.47
C TYR A 41 -2.63 7.87 -14.67
N TYR A 42 -3.05 8.56 -13.62
CA TYR A 42 -4.17 8.11 -12.80
C TYR A 42 -5.51 8.30 -13.51
N ARG A 43 -5.69 9.42 -14.23
CA ARG A 43 -6.89 9.67 -15.04
C ARG A 43 -7.13 8.57 -16.08
N GLN A 44 -6.09 8.14 -16.81
CA GLN A 44 -6.19 7.05 -17.79
C GLN A 44 -6.73 5.74 -17.21
N ARG A 45 -6.63 5.57 -15.88
CA ARG A 45 -7.03 4.35 -15.14
C ARG A 45 -8.34 4.51 -14.37
N ALA A 46 -9.07 5.59 -14.59
CA ALA A 46 -10.31 5.90 -13.88
C ALA A 46 -11.42 4.86 -14.05
N SER A 47 -11.33 3.97 -15.07
CA SER A 47 -12.26 2.84 -15.25
C SER A 47 -12.08 1.71 -14.23
N ALA A 48 -10.99 1.69 -13.42
CA ALA A 48 -10.86 0.79 -12.29
C ALA A 48 -11.98 1.03 -11.27
N GLY A 49 -12.47 -0.03 -10.62
CA GLY A 49 -13.42 0.12 -9.52
C GLY A 49 -12.86 0.97 -8.39
N LEU A 50 -11.55 0.81 -8.11
CA LEU A 50 -10.80 1.64 -7.18
C LEU A 50 -9.35 1.79 -7.66
N ILE A 51 -8.82 2.98 -7.60
CA ILE A 51 -7.38 3.25 -7.74
C ILE A 51 -6.80 3.41 -6.33
N ILE A 52 -5.77 2.62 -6.01
CA ILE A 52 -4.90 2.89 -4.87
C ILE A 52 -3.63 3.50 -5.44
N THR A 53 -3.29 4.71 -5.02
CA THR A 53 -2.09 5.40 -5.54
C THR A 53 -0.82 4.65 -5.20
N GLU A 54 0.27 5.01 -5.85
CA GLU A 54 1.60 4.65 -5.35
C GLU A 54 1.78 5.06 -3.89
N ALA A 55 2.65 4.32 -3.18
CA ALA A 55 2.96 4.61 -1.79
C ALA A 55 3.46 6.06 -1.64
N THR A 56 2.81 6.79 -0.75
CA THR A 56 2.93 8.24 -0.57
C THR A 56 3.38 8.53 0.85
N ALA A 57 4.53 9.20 1.00
CA ALA A 57 5.12 9.45 2.30
C ALA A 57 4.23 10.37 3.16
N ILE A 58 4.07 10.01 4.43
CA ILE A 58 3.26 10.77 5.41
C ILE A 58 4.01 11.93 6.03
N SER A 59 5.35 11.91 5.97
CA SER A 59 6.25 12.94 6.48
C SER A 59 7.60 12.84 5.76
N HIS A 60 8.46 13.85 5.92
CA HIS A 60 9.83 13.80 5.38
C HIS A 60 10.61 12.61 5.95
N GLN A 61 10.45 12.30 7.24
CA GLN A 61 11.06 11.13 7.87
C GLN A 61 10.56 9.81 7.27
N GLY A 62 9.32 9.78 6.77
CA GLY A 62 8.72 8.61 6.14
C GLY A 62 9.26 8.28 4.75
N GLN A 63 10.12 9.12 4.15
CA GLN A 63 10.68 8.89 2.82
C GLN A 63 11.83 7.87 2.82
N GLY A 64 11.90 7.06 1.74
CA GLY A 64 12.97 6.08 1.59
C GLY A 64 13.41 5.82 0.16
N TYR A 65 12.81 6.50 -0.80
CA TYR A 65 13.18 6.42 -2.21
C TYR A 65 13.07 7.81 -2.84
N ALA A 66 13.97 8.12 -3.77
CA ALA A 66 13.91 9.36 -4.52
C ALA A 66 12.63 9.44 -5.36
N ASP A 67 12.14 10.65 -5.55
CA ASP A 67 11.01 11.00 -6.42
C ASP A 67 9.71 10.22 -6.13
N VAL A 68 9.49 9.82 -4.88
CA VAL A 68 8.18 9.34 -4.38
C VAL A 68 7.36 10.52 -3.87
N PRO A 69 6.03 10.51 -4.08
CA PRO A 69 5.19 11.61 -3.62
C PRO A 69 5.03 11.62 -2.09
N GLY A 70 4.66 12.78 -1.57
CA GLY A 70 4.26 12.99 -0.19
C GLY A 70 2.84 13.54 -0.07
N ILE A 71 2.30 13.52 1.16
CA ILE A 71 0.97 14.02 1.51
C ILE A 71 0.95 14.66 2.91
N TRP A 72 1.89 15.58 3.18
CA TRP A 72 1.99 16.25 4.49
C TRP A 72 2.06 17.77 4.39
N SER A 73 2.23 18.34 3.20
CA SER A 73 2.33 19.79 2.99
C SER A 73 1.18 20.34 2.15
N ALA A 74 0.90 21.63 2.30
CA ALA A 74 -0.13 22.31 1.51
C ALA A 74 0.15 22.25 0.00
N GLU A 75 1.41 22.29 -0.42
CA GLU A 75 1.82 22.17 -1.82
C GLU A 75 1.48 20.78 -2.37
N GLN A 76 1.78 19.72 -1.62
CA GLN A 76 1.46 18.35 -1.99
C GLN A 76 -0.06 18.13 -2.06
N VAL A 77 -0.82 18.66 -1.10
CA VAL A 77 -2.29 18.62 -1.10
C VAL A 77 -2.85 19.28 -2.35
N ALA A 78 -2.37 20.49 -2.70
CA ALA A 78 -2.83 21.20 -3.89
C ALA A 78 -2.46 20.46 -5.19
N ALA A 79 -1.32 19.78 -5.24
CA ALA A 79 -0.89 18.98 -6.38
C ALA A 79 -1.73 17.71 -6.52
N TRP A 80 -1.97 16.97 -5.43
CA TRP A 80 -2.84 15.80 -5.41
C TRP A 80 -4.29 16.13 -5.77
N LYS A 81 -4.79 17.31 -5.35
CA LYS A 81 -6.16 17.74 -5.68
C LYS A 81 -6.40 17.75 -7.19
N LYS A 82 -5.44 18.18 -8.00
CA LYS A 82 -5.56 18.15 -9.47
C LYS A 82 -5.72 16.73 -10.00
N ILE A 83 -5.08 15.76 -9.36
CA ILE A 83 -5.15 14.35 -9.74
C ILE A 83 -6.52 13.76 -9.36
N THR A 84 -6.98 13.99 -8.14
CA THR A 84 -8.27 13.48 -7.67
C THR A 84 -9.43 14.09 -8.48
N ASP A 85 -9.39 15.40 -8.74
CA ASP A 85 -10.39 16.09 -9.58
C ASP A 85 -10.44 15.48 -10.99
N ALA A 86 -9.28 15.15 -11.60
CA ALA A 86 -9.21 14.55 -12.94
C ALA A 86 -9.75 13.11 -12.96
N VAL A 87 -9.46 12.30 -11.95
CA VAL A 87 -10.00 10.94 -11.82
C VAL A 87 -11.51 10.97 -11.60
N HIS A 88 -11.99 11.86 -10.74
CA HIS A 88 -13.42 12.03 -10.45
C HIS A 88 -14.20 12.53 -11.67
N ALA A 89 -13.61 13.42 -12.48
CA ALA A 89 -14.24 13.91 -13.72
C ALA A 89 -14.55 12.76 -14.70
N ASP A 90 -13.76 11.69 -14.69
CA ASP A 90 -13.98 10.49 -15.49
C ASP A 90 -14.76 9.38 -14.70
N GLY A 91 -15.36 9.74 -13.55
CA GLY A 91 -16.20 8.85 -12.73
C GLY A 91 -15.44 7.83 -11.87
N GLY A 92 -14.10 7.90 -11.82
CA GLY A 92 -13.26 6.99 -11.05
C GLY A 92 -13.30 7.24 -9.54
N LYS A 93 -12.81 6.26 -8.77
CA LYS A 93 -12.60 6.32 -7.33
C LYS A 93 -11.13 6.13 -7.01
N ILE A 94 -10.58 6.98 -6.14
CA ILE A 94 -9.15 7.00 -5.83
C ILE A 94 -8.89 7.19 -4.33
N VAL A 95 -8.03 6.35 -3.76
CA VAL A 95 -7.51 6.46 -2.39
C VAL A 95 -5.99 6.57 -2.42
N VAL A 96 -5.40 7.26 -1.46
CA VAL A 96 -3.94 7.36 -1.34
C VAL A 96 -3.40 6.31 -0.38
N GLN A 97 -2.29 5.65 -0.74
CA GLN A 97 -1.59 4.75 0.18
C GLN A 97 -0.63 5.54 1.07
N LEU A 98 -0.92 5.60 2.37
CA LEU A 98 -0.11 6.28 3.40
C LEU A 98 1.08 5.41 3.80
N TRP A 99 2.28 5.96 3.71
CA TRP A 99 3.52 5.21 3.79
C TRP A 99 4.57 5.86 4.69
N HIS A 100 5.17 5.06 5.54
CA HIS A 100 6.41 5.35 6.23
C HIS A 100 7.35 4.17 6.06
N VAL A 101 8.50 4.38 5.42
CA VAL A 101 9.39 3.28 5.03
C VAL A 101 10.15 2.64 6.20
N GLY A 102 10.24 3.33 7.34
CA GLY A 102 11.04 2.87 8.46
C GLY A 102 12.54 2.77 8.09
N ARG A 103 13.15 1.60 8.33
CA ARG A 103 14.57 1.32 8.05
C ARG A 103 14.93 1.21 6.56
N VAL A 104 13.94 1.24 5.67
CA VAL A 104 14.19 1.12 4.22
C VAL A 104 14.44 2.51 3.64
N SER A 105 15.50 3.16 4.07
CA SER A 105 15.88 4.52 3.68
C SER A 105 17.39 4.72 3.68
N HIS A 106 17.80 5.92 3.32
CA HIS A 106 19.18 6.38 3.33
C HIS A 106 19.27 7.76 4.00
N THR A 107 20.39 8.06 4.66
CA THR A 107 20.61 9.36 5.31
C THR A 107 20.39 10.55 4.36
N ASP A 108 20.76 10.43 3.08
CA ASP A 108 20.56 11.49 2.06
C ASP A 108 19.07 11.81 1.81
N LEU A 109 18.13 10.94 2.22
CA LEU A 109 16.68 11.15 2.08
C LEU A 109 16.03 11.60 3.39
N GLN A 110 16.80 11.67 4.47
CA GLN A 110 16.25 11.97 5.79
C GLN A 110 16.50 13.44 6.18
N PRO A 111 15.61 14.05 6.98
CA PRO A 111 15.81 15.41 7.49
C PRO A 111 17.17 15.55 8.17
N GLY A 112 17.98 16.55 7.76
CA GLY A 112 19.31 16.80 8.31
C GLY A 112 20.30 15.65 8.16
N ASN A 113 20.11 14.78 7.17
CA ASN A 113 20.93 13.59 6.93
C ASN A 113 21.03 12.64 8.15
N GLN A 114 20.00 12.61 8.98
CA GLN A 114 19.94 11.74 10.14
C GLN A 114 19.74 10.27 9.75
N ALA A 115 19.97 9.37 10.70
CA ALA A 115 19.67 7.95 10.50
C ALA A 115 18.15 7.73 10.30
N PRO A 116 17.73 6.82 9.39
CA PRO A 116 16.37 6.35 9.33
C PRO A 116 15.91 5.79 10.67
N VAL A 117 14.60 5.68 10.87
CA VAL A 117 14.03 5.15 12.11
C VAL A 117 13.43 3.76 11.91
N ALA A 118 13.42 2.96 12.98
CA ALA A 118 12.89 1.60 12.97
C ALA A 118 12.44 1.20 14.40
N PRO A 119 11.76 0.05 14.59
CA PRO A 119 11.53 -0.48 15.93
C PRO A 119 12.83 -0.78 16.68
N SER A 120 13.85 -1.26 15.97
CA SER A 120 15.18 -1.60 16.50
C SER A 120 16.27 -1.17 15.53
N ALA A 121 17.50 -0.94 16.01
CA ALA A 121 18.64 -0.49 15.20
C ALA A 121 19.23 -1.63 14.33
N ILE A 122 18.40 -2.23 13.48
CA ILE A 122 18.76 -3.34 12.59
C ILE A 122 18.59 -2.89 11.15
N ALA A 123 19.70 -2.78 10.40
CA ALA A 123 19.66 -2.45 8.98
C ALA A 123 18.92 -3.52 8.17
N ALA A 124 18.12 -3.10 7.21
CA ALA A 124 17.49 -4.02 6.27
C ALA A 124 18.51 -4.46 5.21
N LYS A 125 18.54 -5.75 4.86
CA LYS A 125 19.36 -6.27 3.76
C LYS A 125 18.66 -6.01 2.42
N THR A 126 18.58 -4.74 2.03
CA THR A 126 17.89 -4.29 0.83
C THR A 126 18.53 -3.01 0.30
N LYS A 127 18.07 -2.56 -0.87
CA LYS A 127 18.53 -1.32 -1.51
C LYS A 127 17.41 -0.30 -1.58
N THR A 128 17.80 0.97 -1.55
CA THR A 128 16.94 2.09 -1.89
C THR A 128 17.47 2.79 -3.14
N VAL A 129 16.75 3.82 -3.61
CA VAL A 129 17.08 4.58 -4.82
C VAL A 129 17.33 6.04 -4.44
N LEU A 130 18.50 6.54 -4.82
CA LEU A 130 18.84 7.96 -4.77
C LEU A 130 18.94 8.51 -6.18
N ILE A 131 18.85 9.84 -6.32
CA ILE A 131 19.25 10.53 -7.54
C ILE A 131 20.66 11.08 -7.32
N ARG A 132 21.62 10.62 -8.10
CA ARG A 132 23.01 11.11 -8.12
C ARG A 132 23.38 11.54 -9.54
N ASP A 133 23.83 12.75 -9.71
CA ASP A 133 24.15 13.33 -11.02
C ASP A 133 22.99 13.20 -12.03
N GLY A 134 21.74 13.39 -11.55
CA GLY A 134 20.54 13.30 -12.35
C GLY A 134 20.12 11.87 -12.76
N LYS A 135 20.75 10.83 -12.18
CA LYS A 135 20.47 9.42 -12.49
C LYS A 135 20.07 8.64 -11.25
N ALA A 136 19.17 7.68 -11.44
CA ALA A 136 18.82 6.74 -10.37
C ALA A 136 20.01 5.85 -10.00
N ALA A 137 20.37 5.82 -8.72
CA ALA A 137 21.41 5.01 -8.14
C ALA A 137 20.82 4.09 -7.06
N PHE A 138 20.99 2.78 -7.23
CA PHE A 138 20.63 1.80 -6.21
C PHE A 138 21.73 1.70 -5.17
N VAL A 139 21.42 2.06 -3.93
CA VAL A 139 22.36 2.08 -2.80
C VAL A 139 21.83 1.21 -1.66
N GLU A 140 22.74 0.67 -0.85
CA GLU A 140 22.35 -0.01 0.39
C GLU A 140 21.62 0.97 1.33
N THR A 141 20.67 0.47 2.11
CA THR A 141 19.98 1.29 3.14
C THR A 141 20.97 1.68 4.24
N SER A 142 20.81 2.88 4.80
CA SER A 142 21.59 3.30 5.98
C SER A 142 21.17 2.55 7.23
N ALA A 143 22.10 2.36 8.18
CA ALA A 143 21.78 1.82 9.48
C ALA A 143 20.73 2.70 10.18
N PRO A 144 19.60 2.15 10.63
CA PRO A 144 18.58 2.93 11.32
C PRO A 144 18.94 3.10 12.80
N ARG A 145 18.30 4.10 13.43
CA ARG A 145 18.20 4.15 14.89
C ARG A 145 16.87 3.59 15.37
N ALA A 146 16.83 3.03 16.57
CA ALA A 146 15.57 2.67 17.19
C ALA A 146 14.76 3.92 17.54
N LEU A 147 13.44 3.91 17.28
CA LEU A 147 12.50 4.88 17.81
C LEU A 147 12.43 4.75 19.33
N ARG A 148 12.52 5.87 20.04
CA ARG A 148 12.20 5.90 21.47
C ARG A 148 10.69 5.77 21.64
N GLN A 149 10.25 5.29 22.83
CA GLN A 149 8.83 5.10 23.09
C GLN A 149 8.06 6.43 23.07
N ASP A 150 8.68 7.53 23.48
CA ASP A 150 8.10 8.88 23.48
C ASP A 150 7.99 9.50 22.07
N GLU A 151 8.61 8.92 21.05
CA GLU A 151 8.47 9.32 19.64
C GLU A 151 7.27 8.67 18.94
N LEU A 152 6.78 7.53 19.43
CA LEU A 152 5.74 6.75 18.75
C LEU A 152 4.39 7.50 18.61
N PRO A 153 3.93 8.30 19.61
CA PRO A 153 2.76 9.16 19.41
C PRO A 153 2.92 10.14 18.23
N GLY A 154 4.12 10.65 17.98
CA GLY A 154 4.42 11.52 16.82
C GLY A 154 4.23 10.78 15.48
N ILE A 155 4.63 9.50 15.40
CA ILE A 155 4.38 8.67 14.21
C ILE A 155 2.87 8.48 13.98
N VAL A 156 2.11 8.22 15.04
CA VAL A 156 0.64 8.11 14.95
C VAL A 156 0.02 9.42 14.46
N ASP A 157 0.51 10.55 14.95
CA ASP A 157 0.06 11.88 14.54
C ASP A 157 0.40 12.20 13.08
N ASP A 158 1.56 11.78 12.58
CA ASP A 158 1.95 11.91 11.16
C ASP A 158 0.95 11.17 10.24
N TYR A 159 0.55 9.93 10.59
CA TYR A 159 -0.47 9.19 9.85
C TYR A 159 -1.83 9.88 9.90
N ARG A 160 -2.24 10.39 11.07
CA ARG A 160 -3.49 11.14 11.24
C ARG A 160 -3.49 12.43 10.41
N HIS A 161 -2.40 13.20 10.45
CA HIS A 161 -2.23 14.41 9.66
C HIS A 161 -2.29 14.12 8.15
N ALA A 162 -1.55 13.11 7.68
CA ALA A 162 -1.56 12.70 6.28
C ALA A 162 -2.95 12.24 5.81
N ALA A 163 -3.72 11.54 6.67
CA ALA A 163 -5.09 11.17 6.36
C ALA A 163 -6.00 12.39 6.19
N ARG A 164 -5.86 13.42 7.03
CA ARG A 164 -6.57 14.70 6.89
C ARG A 164 -6.19 15.38 5.58
N CYS A 165 -4.91 15.53 5.29
CA CYS A 165 -4.41 16.06 4.02
C CYS A 165 -4.96 15.32 2.80
N ALA A 166 -5.12 13.99 2.90
CA ALA A 166 -5.71 13.18 1.83
C ALA A 166 -7.18 13.58 1.56
N ILE A 167 -7.97 13.78 2.60
CA ILE A 167 -9.37 14.24 2.42
C ILE A 167 -9.42 15.67 1.85
N GLU A 168 -8.56 16.58 2.32
CA GLU A 168 -8.42 17.93 1.78
C GLU A 168 -8.01 17.92 0.30
N ALA A 169 -7.15 16.99 -0.10
CA ALA A 169 -6.77 16.76 -1.49
C ALA A 169 -7.87 16.09 -2.34
N GLY A 170 -9.04 15.76 -1.77
CA GLY A 170 -10.18 15.21 -2.49
C GLY A 170 -10.15 13.69 -2.67
N PHE A 171 -9.26 12.94 -2.01
CA PHE A 171 -9.30 11.47 -2.05
C PHE A 171 -10.59 10.91 -1.45
N ASP A 172 -11.10 9.81 -2.01
CA ASP A 172 -12.26 9.10 -1.47
C ASP A 172 -11.98 8.43 -0.11
N GLY A 173 -10.71 8.20 0.20
CA GLY A 173 -10.23 7.61 1.45
C GLY A 173 -8.72 7.36 1.42
N VAL A 174 -8.24 6.52 2.32
CA VAL A 174 -6.83 6.15 2.41
C VAL A 174 -6.64 4.64 2.58
N GLU A 175 -5.47 4.14 2.17
CA GLU A 175 -4.96 2.82 2.54
C GLU A 175 -3.73 2.99 3.42
N VAL A 176 -3.74 2.46 4.64
CA VAL A 176 -2.54 2.42 5.48
C VAL A 176 -1.64 1.28 5.01
N HIS A 177 -0.36 1.57 4.80
CA HIS A 177 0.61 0.57 4.34
C HIS A 177 1.22 -0.19 5.51
N GLY A 178 0.63 -1.33 5.89
CA GLY A 178 1.11 -2.24 6.94
C GLY A 178 1.79 -3.50 6.40
N ALA A 179 2.54 -3.39 5.28
CA ALA A 179 3.03 -4.54 4.52
C ALA A 179 4.48 -4.35 4.02
N ASN A 180 5.03 -5.39 3.39
CA ASN A 180 6.26 -5.36 2.61
C ASN A 180 7.52 -4.91 3.38
N GLY A 181 7.58 -5.11 4.69
CA GLY A 181 8.74 -4.79 5.51
C GLY A 181 8.97 -3.29 5.72
N TYR A 182 7.93 -2.45 5.58
CA TYR A 182 7.97 -1.03 5.95
C TYR A 182 7.60 -0.81 7.42
N LEU A 183 7.60 0.41 7.92
CA LEU A 183 7.62 0.72 9.35
C LEU A 183 6.61 -0.09 10.17
N LEU A 184 5.34 -0.09 9.81
CA LEU A 184 4.32 -0.80 10.58
C LEU A 184 4.52 -2.33 10.54
N ASP A 185 4.92 -2.88 9.38
CA ASP A 185 5.28 -4.29 9.25
C ASP A 185 6.58 -4.63 10.01
N GLN A 186 7.55 -3.68 10.08
CA GLN A 186 8.76 -3.83 10.89
C GLN A 186 8.44 -3.98 12.39
N PHE A 187 7.44 -3.26 12.88
CA PHE A 187 6.98 -3.41 14.27
C PHE A 187 6.30 -4.76 14.52
N LEU A 188 5.53 -5.26 13.55
CA LEU A 188 4.85 -6.55 13.64
C LEU A 188 5.83 -7.73 13.75
N ARG A 189 6.93 -7.71 12.96
CA ARG A 189 7.83 -8.85 12.77
C ARG A 189 8.88 -8.97 13.86
N SER A 190 9.01 -10.16 14.44
CA SER A 190 10.05 -10.45 15.43
C SER A 190 11.47 -10.36 14.88
N GLY A 191 11.67 -10.57 13.56
CA GLY A 191 12.98 -10.43 12.91
C GLY A 191 13.50 -8.99 12.82
N SER A 192 12.63 -7.99 12.94
CA SER A 192 12.99 -6.56 12.90
C SER A 192 12.65 -5.80 14.17
N ASN A 193 11.87 -6.38 15.09
CA ASN A 193 11.44 -5.75 16.34
C ASN A 193 11.98 -6.57 17.54
N LEU A 194 13.09 -6.10 18.09
CA LEU A 194 13.72 -6.66 19.29
C LEU A 194 13.51 -5.77 20.54
N ARG A 195 12.44 -4.96 20.55
CA ARG A 195 12.12 -4.08 21.66
C ARG A 195 11.69 -4.92 22.88
N ASP A 196 11.97 -4.40 24.06
CA ASP A 196 11.60 -4.94 25.37
C ASP A 196 10.55 -4.08 26.12
N ASP A 197 10.04 -3.03 25.44
CA ASP A 197 8.99 -2.15 25.93
C ASP A 197 7.57 -2.59 25.47
N ALA A 198 6.58 -1.72 25.71
CA ALA A 198 5.18 -1.97 25.35
C ALA A 198 4.92 -2.17 23.84
N TYR A 199 5.92 -1.99 22.95
CA TYR A 199 5.81 -2.14 21.50
C TYR A 199 6.65 -3.31 20.95
N GLY A 200 7.20 -4.18 21.81
CA GLY A 200 8.00 -5.33 21.44
C GLY A 200 7.70 -6.59 22.24
N GLY A 201 8.35 -7.71 21.88
CA GLY A 201 8.17 -9.00 22.52
C GLY A 201 6.87 -9.71 22.10
N PRO A 202 5.83 -9.81 22.95
CA PRO A 202 4.56 -10.48 22.65
C PRO A 202 3.86 -9.90 21.40
N ILE A 203 3.03 -10.72 20.76
CA ILE A 203 2.29 -10.34 19.53
C ILE A 203 1.44 -9.08 19.76
N GLU A 204 0.79 -8.97 20.89
CA GLU A 204 -0.07 -7.83 21.27
C GLU A 204 0.72 -6.51 21.30
N ASN A 205 1.94 -6.57 21.82
CA ASN A 205 2.83 -5.40 21.86
C ASN A 205 3.35 -5.05 20.47
N ARG A 206 3.79 -6.04 19.68
CA ARG A 206 4.28 -5.82 18.30
C ARG A 206 3.19 -5.28 17.40
N ALA A 207 1.94 -5.64 17.59
CA ALA A 207 0.79 -5.14 16.83
C ALA A 207 0.30 -3.75 17.28
N ARG A 208 0.72 -3.27 18.46
CA ARG A 208 0.20 -2.05 19.11
C ARG A 208 0.28 -0.82 18.22
N LEU A 209 1.44 -0.52 17.65
CA LEU A 209 1.60 0.69 16.82
C LEU A 209 0.68 0.67 15.60
N LEU A 210 0.56 -0.46 14.90
CA LEU A 210 -0.37 -0.59 13.78
C LEU A 210 -1.81 -0.30 14.22
N ILE A 211 -2.25 -0.87 15.34
CA ILE A 211 -3.61 -0.71 15.87
C ILE A 211 -3.86 0.74 16.28
N GLU A 212 -2.90 1.41 16.90
CA GLU A 212 -2.98 2.83 17.28
C GLU A 212 -3.08 3.74 16.05
N VAL A 213 -2.26 3.50 15.02
CA VAL A 213 -2.35 4.21 13.74
C VAL A 213 -3.73 4.00 13.10
N MET A 214 -4.22 2.77 13.02
CA MET A 214 -5.53 2.49 12.44
C MET A 214 -6.66 3.19 13.20
N ARG A 215 -6.61 3.22 14.53
CA ARG A 215 -7.57 3.98 15.36
C ARG A 215 -7.50 5.48 15.09
N ALA A 216 -6.30 6.05 15.05
CA ALA A 216 -6.13 7.49 14.79
C ALA A 216 -6.65 7.89 13.41
N VAL A 217 -6.32 7.12 12.37
CA VAL A 217 -6.79 7.36 11.01
C VAL A 217 -8.31 7.20 10.89
N THR A 218 -8.88 6.13 11.46
CA THR A 218 -10.34 5.90 11.43
C THR A 218 -11.12 6.95 12.23
N GLN A 219 -10.57 7.46 13.31
CA GLN A 219 -11.16 8.57 14.07
C GLN A 219 -11.11 9.89 13.29
N GLU A 220 -10.06 10.12 12.53
CA GLU A 220 -9.87 11.36 11.76
C GLU A 220 -10.80 11.44 10.53
N ILE A 221 -10.87 10.37 9.73
CA ILE A 221 -11.55 10.42 8.42
C ILE A 221 -12.74 9.46 8.29
N GLY A 222 -13.00 8.65 9.30
CA GLY A 222 -14.03 7.61 9.30
C GLY A 222 -13.53 6.25 8.82
N ALA A 223 -13.96 5.19 9.50
CA ALA A 223 -13.54 3.82 9.21
C ALA A 223 -13.96 3.35 7.80
N GLY A 224 -15.15 3.77 7.34
CA GLY A 224 -15.65 3.44 6.01
C GLY A 224 -14.84 4.03 4.83
N ARG A 225 -13.85 4.90 5.11
CA ARG A 225 -12.90 5.48 4.14
C ARG A 225 -11.47 4.98 4.35
N THR A 226 -11.25 4.07 5.29
CA THR A 226 -9.93 3.61 5.69
C THR A 226 -9.75 2.15 5.32
N GLY A 227 -8.77 1.85 4.48
CA GLY A 227 -8.28 0.51 4.20
C GLY A 227 -6.93 0.24 4.86
N LEU A 228 -6.55 -1.03 4.94
CA LEU A 228 -5.24 -1.47 5.40
C LEU A 228 -4.67 -2.52 4.46
N ARG A 229 -3.38 -2.41 4.12
CA ARG A 229 -2.67 -3.44 3.36
C ARG A 229 -1.75 -4.26 4.25
N LEU A 230 -1.82 -5.59 4.12
CA LEU A 230 -1.01 -6.58 4.85
C LEU A 230 -0.33 -7.56 3.89
N SER A 231 0.84 -8.08 4.28
CA SER A 231 1.60 -9.09 3.51
C SER A 231 2.18 -10.17 4.44
N PRO A 232 1.36 -11.13 4.88
CA PRO A 232 1.72 -12.05 5.95
C PRO A 232 3.04 -12.81 5.80
N VAL A 233 3.41 -13.18 4.59
CA VAL A 233 4.60 -14.04 4.35
C VAL A 233 5.59 -13.47 3.35
N THR A 234 5.44 -12.22 2.92
CA THR A 234 6.41 -11.65 1.98
C THR A 234 7.76 -11.40 2.67
N PRO A 235 8.89 -11.83 2.07
CA PRO A 235 10.22 -11.56 2.58
C PRO A 235 10.77 -10.20 2.12
N ALA A 236 9.94 -9.35 1.49
CA ALA A 236 10.38 -8.06 0.97
C ALA A 236 11.04 -7.22 2.09
N ASN A 237 12.14 -6.54 1.76
CA ASN A 237 12.89 -5.68 2.68
C ASN A 237 13.37 -6.40 3.97
N ASP A 238 13.72 -7.66 3.83
CA ASP A 238 14.23 -8.48 4.94
C ASP A 238 13.19 -8.66 6.08
N ALA A 239 11.89 -8.66 5.71
CA ALA A 239 10.80 -8.92 6.65
C ALA A 239 10.74 -10.40 6.99
N SER A 240 10.76 -10.75 8.27
CA SER A 240 10.70 -12.14 8.72
C SER A 240 9.98 -12.30 10.05
N ASP A 241 9.20 -13.36 10.15
CA ASP A 241 8.61 -13.86 11.41
C ASP A 241 8.57 -15.38 11.36
N PRO A 242 8.98 -16.11 12.40
CA PRO A 242 9.03 -17.56 12.39
C PRO A 242 7.65 -18.22 12.37
N ASP A 243 6.61 -17.57 12.87
CA ASP A 243 5.23 -18.04 12.81
C ASP A 243 4.26 -16.86 12.57
N PRO A 244 4.05 -16.47 11.29
CA PRO A 244 3.21 -15.31 10.97
C PRO A 244 1.70 -15.55 11.21
N GLN A 245 1.21 -16.77 11.27
CA GLN A 245 -0.22 -17.05 11.37
C GLN A 245 -0.86 -16.50 12.65
N PRO A 246 -0.34 -16.77 13.88
CA PRO A 246 -0.89 -16.19 15.10
C PRO A 246 -0.82 -14.67 15.12
N LEU A 247 0.27 -14.08 14.59
CA LEU A 247 0.46 -12.64 14.52
C LEU A 247 -0.65 -11.99 13.68
N PHE A 248 -0.84 -12.45 12.45
CA PHE A 248 -1.83 -11.83 11.55
C PHE A 248 -3.27 -12.18 11.92
N ASN A 249 -3.52 -13.34 12.54
CA ASN A 249 -4.81 -13.64 13.16
C ASN A 249 -5.14 -12.62 14.27
N HIS A 250 -4.18 -12.31 15.15
CA HIS A 250 -4.36 -11.30 16.19
C HIS A 250 -4.62 -9.90 15.59
N VAL A 251 -3.85 -9.51 14.57
CA VAL A 251 -4.04 -8.22 13.88
C VAL A 251 -5.46 -8.10 13.34
N VAL A 252 -5.94 -9.09 12.57
CA VAL A 252 -7.28 -8.98 11.95
C VAL A 252 -8.40 -9.08 12.98
N GLN A 253 -8.21 -9.82 14.08
CA GLN A 253 -9.15 -9.83 15.20
C GLN A 253 -9.27 -8.46 15.87
N ALA A 254 -8.15 -7.78 16.11
CA ALA A 254 -8.15 -6.44 16.71
C ALA A 254 -8.77 -5.38 15.79
N LEU A 255 -8.70 -5.58 14.46
CA LEU A 255 -9.26 -4.68 13.44
C LEU A 255 -10.75 -4.94 13.17
N GLY A 256 -11.28 -6.13 13.43
CA GLY A 256 -12.68 -6.48 13.15
C GLY A 256 -13.69 -5.45 13.66
N PRO A 257 -13.61 -5.01 14.93
CA PRO A 257 -14.55 -4.01 15.48
C PRO A 257 -14.46 -2.61 14.84
N MET A 258 -13.36 -2.30 14.11
CA MET A 258 -13.15 -0.96 13.54
C MET A 258 -13.99 -0.68 12.29
N GLN A 259 -14.61 -1.69 11.66
CA GLN A 259 -15.47 -1.55 10.48
C GLN A 259 -14.79 -0.81 9.31
N LEU A 260 -13.59 -1.23 8.97
CA LEU A 260 -12.78 -0.66 7.89
C LEU A 260 -13.50 -0.79 6.53
N ALA A 261 -13.12 0.08 5.57
CA ALA A 261 -13.60 -0.04 4.19
C ALA A 261 -13.18 -1.39 3.58
N TYR A 262 -11.92 -1.77 3.76
CA TYR A 262 -11.39 -3.04 3.27
C TYR A 262 -10.10 -3.46 3.99
N LEU A 263 -9.80 -4.76 3.92
CA LEU A 263 -8.48 -5.32 4.16
C LEU A 263 -7.90 -5.84 2.84
N HIS A 264 -6.71 -5.33 2.48
CA HIS A 264 -5.98 -5.67 1.26
C HIS A 264 -4.84 -6.61 1.59
N VAL A 265 -4.97 -7.88 1.20
CA VAL A 265 -4.03 -8.94 1.56
C VAL A 265 -3.21 -9.36 0.35
N ILE A 266 -1.88 -9.31 0.51
CA ILE A 266 -0.94 -9.87 -0.45
C ILE A 266 -0.72 -11.34 -0.10
N GLU A 267 -1.05 -12.23 -1.03
CA GLU A 267 -0.81 -13.67 -0.88
C GLU A 267 0.59 -14.05 -1.36
N GLY A 268 1.32 -14.79 -0.55
CA GLY A 268 2.66 -15.22 -0.87
C GLY A 268 3.70 -14.08 -0.91
N SER A 269 4.71 -14.21 -1.76
CA SER A 269 5.79 -13.24 -1.93
C SER A 269 5.41 -12.15 -2.92
N THR A 270 5.42 -10.90 -2.51
CA THR A 270 5.05 -9.74 -3.33
C THR A 270 5.74 -9.74 -4.69
N GLY A 271 4.94 -9.80 -5.76
CA GLY A 271 5.44 -9.79 -7.14
C GLY A 271 6.13 -11.08 -7.60
N ALA A 272 6.10 -12.14 -6.80
CA ALA A 272 6.69 -13.46 -7.07
C ALA A 272 5.70 -14.60 -6.74
N ALA A 273 6.17 -15.71 -6.19
CA ALA A 273 5.37 -16.90 -5.92
C ALA A 273 4.26 -16.64 -4.90
N ARG A 274 3.05 -17.08 -5.22
CA ARG A 274 1.87 -16.99 -4.33
C ARG A 274 1.89 -18.05 -3.23
N ASP A 275 2.52 -19.16 -3.47
CA ASP A 275 2.69 -20.31 -2.57
C ASP A 275 3.94 -20.18 -1.67
N HIS A 276 4.56 -18.99 -1.65
CA HIS A 276 5.70 -18.74 -0.78
C HIS A 276 5.36 -19.00 0.69
N VAL A 277 6.22 -19.75 1.36
CA VAL A 277 6.09 -20.09 2.78
C VAL A 277 7.10 -19.30 3.59
N GLN A 278 6.65 -18.70 4.68
CA GLN A 278 7.50 -18.15 5.74
C GLN A 278 7.13 -18.85 7.05
N GLY A 279 8.14 -19.41 7.74
CA GLY A 279 7.91 -20.23 8.92
C GLY A 279 7.77 -21.72 8.59
N ALA A 280 7.26 -22.50 9.53
CA ALA A 280 7.23 -23.97 9.48
C ALA A 280 6.10 -24.54 8.62
N ARG A 281 5.14 -23.75 8.20
CA ARG A 281 3.93 -24.19 7.46
C ARG A 281 3.44 -23.11 6.50
N PRO A 282 2.66 -23.50 5.45
CA PRO A 282 1.94 -22.55 4.61
C PRO A 282 1.00 -21.67 5.44
N PHE A 283 0.86 -20.41 5.02
CA PHE A 283 -0.07 -19.47 5.65
C PHE A 283 -1.51 -19.75 5.22
N ASP A 284 -2.42 -19.84 6.18
CA ASP A 284 -3.84 -20.10 5.95
C ASP A 284 -4.62 -18.77 5.86
N TYR A 285 -4.73 -18.23 4.64
CA TYR A 285 -5.48 -16.99 4.35
C TYR A 285 -6.99 -17.13 4.62
N PRO A 286 -7.67 -18.23 4.26
CA PRO A 286 -9.05 -18.48 4.64
C PRO A 286 -9.27 -18.44 6.17
N ALA A 287 -8.37 -19.05 6.95
CA ALA A 287 -8.47 -18.98 8.41
C ALA A 287 -8.31 -17.53 8.92
N MET A 288 -7.37 -16.76 8.40
CA MET A 288 -7.23 -15.35 8.75
C MET A 288 -8.50 -14.54 8.41
N HIS A 289 -9.08 -14.72 7.22
CA HIS A 289 -10.35 -14.10 6.83
C HIS A 289 -11.50 -14.48 7.79
N LYS A 290 -11.61 -15.77 8.14
CA LYS A 290 -12.59 -16.26 9.11
C LYS A 290 -12.42 -15.58 10.49
N GLN A 291 -11.18 -15.40 10.96
CA GLN A 291 -10.91 -14.67 12.21
C GLN A 291 -11.36 -13.22 12.13
N TYR A 292 -11.09 -12.53 11.02
CA TYR A 292 -11.57 -11.16 10.79
C TYR A 292 -13.10 -11.08 10.87
N ARG A 293 -13.80 -11.96 10.15
CA ARG A 293 -15.29 -12.01 10.15
C ARG A 293 -15.84 -12.35 11.53
N ALA A 294 -15.24 -13.31 12.24
CA ALA A 294 -15.67 -13.71 13.59
C ALA A 294 -15.48 -12.57 14.62
N ALA A 295 -14.53 -11.68 14.41
CA ALA A 295 -14.33 -10.48 15.22
C ALA A 295 -15.27 -9.32 14.84
N GLY A 296 -16.24 -9.53 13.96
CA GLY A 296 -17.21 -8.52 13.53
C GLY A 296 -16.76 -7.69 12.31
N GLY A 297 -15.65 -8.04 11.67
CA GLY A 297 -15.15 -7.29 10.52
C GLY A 297 -16.08 -7.40 9.31
N ALA A 298 -16.63 -6.27 8.86
CA ALA A 298 -17.55 -6.19 7.71
C ALA A 298 -16.89 -5.60 6.44
N GLY A 299 -15.68 -5.08 6.54
CA GLY A 299 -14.93 -4.50 5.41
C GLY A 299 -14.70 -5.49 4.28
N ALA A 300 -14.59 -4.98 3.05
CA ALA A 300 -14.35 -5.82 1.88
C ALA A 300 -13.01 -6.56 2.00
N TRP A 301 -12.98 -7.84 1.61
CA TRP A 301 -11.77 -8.65 1.55
C TRP A 301 -11.15 -8.55 0.17
N MET A 302 -10.00 -7.86 0.08
CA MET A 302 -9.29 -7.60 -1.17
C MET A 302 -8.05 -8.47 -1.26
N LEU A 303 -7.94 -9.24 -2.34
CA LEU A 303 -6.81 -10.13 -2.60
C LEU A 303 -5.88 -9.54 -3.68
N ASN A 304 -4.59 -9.78 -3.52
CA ASN A 304 -3.54 -9.30 -4.43
C ASN A 304 -2.41 -10.31 -4.58
N ASN A 305 -1.72 -10.25 -5.68
CA ASN A 305 -0.52 -10.95 -6.12
C ASN A 305 -0.77 -12.05 -7.15
N GLY A 306 -0.29 -11.82 -8.38
CA GLY A 306 -0.28 -12.84 -9.44
C GLY A 306 -1.64 -13.26 -9.98
N TYR A 307 -2.66 -12.40 -9.85
CA TYR A 307 -3.99 -12.65 -10.38
C TYR A 307 -4.05 -12.43 -11.89
N ASP A 308 -4.63 -13.41 -12.59
CA ASP A 308 -5.21 -13.29 -13.92
C ASP A 308 -6.75 -13.21 -13.81
N ARG A 309 -7.44 -13.22 -14.95
CA ARG A 309 -8.89 -13.13 -15.01
C ARG A 309 -9.59 -14.33 -14.33
N ASP A 310 -9.13 -15.53 -14.66
CA ASP A 310 -9.81 -16.78 -14.25
C ASP A 310 -9.61 -17.01 -12.74
N LEU A 311 -8.41 -16.81 -12.25
CA LEU A 311 -8.10 -16.89 -10.84
C LEU A 311 -8.84 -15.82 -10.02
N ALA A 312 -8.94 -14.60 -10.53
CA ALA A 312 -9.70 -13.53 -9.89
C ALA A 312 -11.19 -13.88 -9.83
N GLN A 313 -11.75 -14.41 -10.91
CA GLN A 313 -13.16 -14.85 -10.94
C GLN A 313 -13.41 -16.01 -9.97
N ALA A 314 -12.52 -16.97 -9.89
CA ALA A 314 -12.59 -18.09 -8.95
C ALA A 314 -12.54 -17.60 -7.49
N SER A 315 -11.65 -16.65 -7.18
CA SER A 315 -11.55 -16.09 -5.81
C SER A 315 -12.80 -15.30 -5.40
N LEU A 316 -13.44 -14.58 -6.32
CA LEU A 316 -14.73 -13.92 -6.05
C LEU A 316 -15.87 -14.89 -5.79
N ALA A 317 -15.83 -16.09 -6.41
CA ALA A 317 -16.81 -17.14 -6.15
C ALA A 317 -16.67 -17.78 -4.77
N LEU A 318 -15.48 -17.66 -4.16
CA LEU A 318 -15.20 -18.12 -2.79
C LEU A 318 -15.46 -17.00 -1.78
N ASP A 319 -14.45 -16.24 -1.44
CA ASP A 319 -14.48 -15.33 -0.29
C ASP A 319 -14.06 -13.88 -0.60
N ALA A 320 -13.44 -13.63 -1.76
CA ALA A 320 -12.99 -12.30 -2.12
C ALA A 320 -14.18 -11.36 -2.44
N ASP A 321 -14.02 -10.09 -2.09
CA ASP A 321 -14.94 -9.04 -2.50
C ASP A 321 -14.34 -8.16 -3.60
N LEU A 322 -13.00 -8.00 -3.60
CA LEU A 322 -12.21 -7.18 -4.52
C LEU A 322 -10.94 -7.94 -4.93
N VAL A 323 -10.44 -7.68 -6.14
CA VAL A 323 -9.14 -8.20 -6.60
C VAL A 323 -8.29 -7.05 -7.11
N ALA A 324 -7.06 -6.93 -6.57
CA ALA A 324 -6.12 -5.89 -6.92
C ALA A 324 -5.06 -6.41 -7.92
N PHE A 325 -4.90 -5.68 -9.03
CA PHE A 325 -3.98 -5.98 -10.10
C PHE A 325 -2.84 -4.94 -10.12
N GLY A 326 -1.60 -5.39 -10.04
CA GLY A 326 -0.42 -4.53 -10.13
C GLY A 326 0.10 -4.42 -11.56
N ARG A 327 0.96 -5.35 -11.96
CA ARG A 327 1.71 -5.29 -13.24
C ARG A 327 0.82 -5.09 -14.47
N LEU A 328 -0.36 -5.68 -14.47
CA LEU A 328 -1.31 -5.51 -15.58
C LEU A 328 -1.74 -4.06 -15.73
N PHE A 329 -1.97 -3.31 -14.64
CA PHE A 329 -2.33 -1.89 -14.72
C PHE A 329 -1.17 -0.98 -15.17
N ILE A 330 0.10 -1.42 -15.03
CA ILE A 330 1.22 -0.62 -15.55
C ILE A 330 1.06 -0.36 -17.04
N ALA A 331 0.81 -1.41 -17.82
CA ALA A 331 0.78 -1.35 -19.27
C ALA A 331 -0.64 -1.30 -19.87
N ASN A 332 -1.68 -1.46 -19.08
CA ASN A 332 -3.07 -1.50 -19.57
C ASN A 332 -3.93 -0.47 -18.82
N PRO A 333 -3.98 0.79 -19.29
CA PRO A 333 -4.79 1.83 -18.66
C PRO A 333 -6.29 1.47 -18.66
N ASP A 334 -6.74 0.71 -19.62
CA ASP A 334 -8.10 0.21 -19.84
C ASP A 334 -8.29 -1.24 -19.37
N LEU A 335 -7.54 -1.68 -18.38
CA LEU A 335 -7.54 -3.08 -17.89
C LEU A 335 -8.97 -3.65 -17.64
N PRO A 336 -9.92 -2.94 -17.02
CA PRO A 336 -11.27 -3.46 -16.84
C PRO A 336 -11.98 -3.82 -18.15
N ARG A 337 -11.78 -3.04 -19.22
CA ARG A 337 -12.31 -3.33 -20.54
C ARG A 337 -11.64 -4.55 -21.15
N ARG A 338 -10.30 -4.64 -21.10
CA ARG A 338 -9.55 -5.82 -21.60
C ARG A 338 -9.96 -7.11 -20.91
N LEU A 339 -10.11 -7.08 -19.59
CA LEU A 339 -10.61 -8.23 -18.83
C LEU A 339 -12.03 -8.61 -19.23
N ARG A 340 -12.92 -7.64 -19.48
CA ARG A 340 -14.31 -7.89 -19.89
C ARG A 340 -14.40 -8.53 -21.27
N GLU A 341 -13.66 -8.00 -22.23
CA GLU A 341 -13.69 -8.42 -23.63
C GLU A 341 -12.78 -9.62 -23.93
N GLY A 342 -11.94 -10.06 -22.97
CA GLY A 342 -10.93 -11.08 -23.19
C GLY A 342 -9.86 -10.63 -24.19
N ALA A 343 -9.61 -9.32 -24.26
CA ALA A 343 -8.66 -8.73 -25.19
C ALA A 343 -7.21 -8.93 -24.75
N PRO A 344 -6.23 -8.92 -25.69
CA PRO A 344 -4.82 -9.10 -25.36
C PRO A 344 -4.30 -7.95 -24.48
N PHE A 345 -3.38 -8.26 -23.58
CA PHE A 345 -2.70 -7.28 -22.75
C PHE A 345 -1.46 -6.72 -23.42
N ASN A 346 -1.21 -5.42 -23.21
CA ASN A 346 0.10 -4.83 -23.48
C ASN A 346 1.14 -5.43 -22.54
N ILE A 347 2.37 -5.59 -23.04
CA ILE A 347 3.50 -6.10 -22.24
C ILE A 347 4.20 -4.93 -21.56
N PRO A 348 4.34 -4.92 -20.22
CA PRO A 348 5.02 -3.83 -19.54
C PRO A 348 6.54 -3.88 -19.78
N ASP A 349 7.11 -2.73 -20.12
CA ASP A 349 8.57 -2.57 -20.19
C ASP A 349 9.14 -2.31 -18.80
N ARG A 350 9.87 -3.30 -18.27
CA ARG A 350 10.46 -3.23 -16.93
C ARG A 350 11.49 -2.12 -16.76
N SER A 351 12.17 -1.72 -17.84
CA SER A 351 13.18 -0.64 -17.80
C SER A 351 12.57 0.73 -17.48
N THR A 352 11.25 0.89 -17.69
CA THR A 352 10.50 2.13 -17.48
C THR A 352 9.68 2.13 -16.18
N PHE A 353 9.79 1.11 -15.32
CA PHE A 353 8.96 1.01 -14.11
C PHE A 353 9.21 2.17 -13.15
N TYR A 354 10.45 2.59 -12.98
CA TYR A 354 10.86 3.59 -12.01
C TYR A 354 11.52 4.80 -12.66
N GLY A 355 11.08 6.00 -12.32
CA GLY A 355 11.61 7.24 -12.86
C GLY A 355 11.28 7.47 -14.34
N GLY A 356 11.96 8.40 -14.99
CA GLY A 356 11.76 8.75 -16.40
C GLY A 356 10.59 9.70 -16.65
N THR A 357 10.17 9.76 -17.89
CA THR A 357 9.11 10.67 -18.39
C THR A 357 7.82 9.92 -18.69
N GLN A 358 7.20 10.22 -19.82
CA GLN A 358 5.95 9.58 -20.29
C GLN A 358 6.16 8.13 -20.74
N ALA A 359 7.37 7.77 -21.19
CA ALA A 359 7.68 6.45 -21.72
C ALA A 359 7.43 5.36 -20.67
N GLY A 360 6.64 4.34 -21.03
CA GLY A 360 6.22 3.26 -20.15
C GLY A 360 5.36 3.71 -18.95
N TYR A 361 4.77 4.90 -19.03
CA TYR A 361 3.95 5.47 -17.97
C TYR A 361 2.56 5.90 -18.50
N THR A 362 2.53 6.83 -19.44
CA THR A 362 1.28 7.38 -20.01
C THR A 362 1.10 7.08 -21.51
N ASP A 363 2.03 6.40 -22.14
CA ASP A 363 2.07 6.13 -23.59
C ASP A 363 1.60 4.72 -23.99
N TYR A 364 1.24 3.86 -23.02
CA TYR A 364 0.65 2.55 -23.34
C TYR A 364 -0.72 2.73 -24.01
N PRO A 365 -0.97 2.05 -25.16
CA PRO A 365 -2.21 2.21 -25.89
C PRO A 365 -3.39 1.56 -25.18
N ALA A 366 -4.54 2.25 -25.16
CA ALA A 366 -5.82 1.64 -24.89
C ALA A 366 -6.35 0.87 -26.12
N LEU A 367 -7.35 0.02 -25.94
CA LEU A 367 -8.09 -0.57 -27.04
C LEU A 367 -8.75 0.53 -27.88
N ALA A 368 -8.80 0.34 -29.17
CA ALA A 368 -9.59 1.21 -30.05
C ALA A 368 -11.05 1.30 -29.60
N ALA A 369 -11.67 2.43 -29.80
CA ALA A 369 -13.07 2.69 -29.39
C ALA A 369 -14.04 1.74 -30.10
#